data_6e5cb2b64854bf83692d0be51c27eee2
#
_entry.id   6e5cb2b64854bf83692d0be51c27eee2
#
_cell.length_a   1.000
_cell.length_b   1.000
_cell.length_c   1.000
_cell.angle_alpha   90.00
_cell.angle_beta   90.00
_cell.angle_gamma   90.00
#
_symmetry.space_group_name_H-M   'P 1'
#
loop_
_entity.id
_entity.type
_entity.pdbx_description
1 polymer ?
#
loop_
_entity_poly.entity_id
_entity_poly.type
_entity_poly.pdbx_seq_one_letter_code
_entity_poly.pdbx_strand_id
1 'polypeptide(L)'
;MTGLRAPGGLLSCRLVAGSNELASHYQIRHQIFVREQQLFVESDVDAHDAREDVLHVLGWCGGVPAGTVRLYPLDAGGGSWQGDRLAVLPEFRAAGLGAPLVRFAVATAGRLGGTSMLAHVQVANERFFTRLGWARQGDVEVYVGRPHLLMTIALPT
;
A
#
# COMPACT_ATOMS: atom_id res chain seq x y z
N MET A 1 9.12 10.30 -28.02
CA MET A 1 8.92 10.47 -27.29
C MET A 1 8.37 10.25 -26.40
N THR A 2 8.27 9.81 -26.47
CA THR A 2 7.69 9.56 -25.60
C THR A 2 7.95 9.78 -24.29
N GLY A 3 9.08 9.69 -23.95
CA GLY A 3 9.39 10.07 -22.64
C GLY A 3 8.73 11.27 -22.19
N LEU A 4 8.22 11.86 -23.09
CA LEU A 4 7.47 13.06 -22.84
C LEU A 4 6.12 12.84 -22.22
N ARG A 5 5.75 11.59 -22.06
CA ARG A 5 4.47 11.33 -21.43
C ARG A 5 4.46 11.87 -20.02
N ALA A 6 3.35 12.40 -19.63
CA ALA A 6 3.13 12.81 -18.28
C ALA A 6 3.37 11.63 -17.35
N PRO A 7 3.79 11.87 -16.10
CA PRO A 7 4.03 10.76 -15.17
C PRO A 7 2.88 9.78 -15.07
N GLY A 8 1.64 10.21 -15.28
CA GLY A 8 0.49 9.32 -15.23
C GLY A 8 0.28 8.43 -16.43
N GLY A 9 1.14 8.55 -17.48
CA GLY A 9 0.89 7.89 -18.73
C GLY A 9 0.87 6.37 -18.67
N LEU A 10 1.78 5.77 -17.96
CA LEU A 10 1.90 4.32 -17.86
C LEU A 10 2.04 3.91 -16.41
N LEU A 11 0.91 3.57 -15.81
CA LEU A 11 0.89 3.09 -14.44
C LEU A 11 0.72 1.58 -14.45
N SER A 12 1.50 0.89 -13.64
CA SER A 12 1.34 -0.55 -13.45
C SER A 12 1.68 -0.93 -12.03
N CYS A 13 1.12 -2.04 -11.58
CA CYS A 13 1.39 -2.59 -10.25
C CYS A 13 1.60 -4.09 -10.40
N ARG A 14 2.60 -4.62 -9.70
CA ARG A 14 2.80 -6.06 -9.66
C ARG A 14 3.55 -6.45 -8.40
N LEU A 15 3.49 -7.73 -8.08
CA LEU A 15 4.25 -8.27 -6.97
C LEU A 15 5.74 -8.13 -7.26
N VAL A 16 6.50 -7.86 -6.20
CA VAL A 16 7.95 -7.75 -6.27
C VAL A 16 8.54 -9.05 -6.79
N ALA A 17 9.45 -8.97 -7.75
CA ALA A 17 10.17 -10.09 -8.29
C ALA A 17 11.66 -9.87 -8.08
N GLY A 18 12.29 -10.72 -7.24
CA GLY A 18 13.72 -10.70 -7.02
C GLY A 18 14.19 -9.61 -6.05
N SER A 19 15.48 -9.69 -5.73
CA SER A 19 16.07 -8.85 -4.68
C SER A 19 16.18 -7.38 -5.07
N ASN A 20 16.38 -7.07 -6.36
CA ASN A 20 16.49 -5.68 -6.78
C ASN A 20 15.16 -4.94 -6.64
N GLU A 21 14.06 -5.57 -7.01
CA GLU A 21 12.74 -4.98 -6.84
C GLU A 21 12.37 -4.87 -5.38
N LEU A 22 12.72 -5.87 -4.58
CA LEU A 22 12.48 -5.79 -3.15
C LEU A 22 13.27 -4.62 -2.53
N ALA A 23 14.49 -4.41 -2.94
CA ALA A 23 15.28 -3.26 -2.48
C ALA A 23 14.60 -1.95 -2.85
N SER A 24 14.08 -1.83 -4.07
CA SER A 24 13.34 -0.64 -4.49
C SER A 24 12.10 -0.41 -3.64
N HIS A 25 11.38 -1.49 -3.34
CA HIS A 25 10.20 -1.44 -2.49
C HIS A 25 10.56 -0.86 -1.11
N TYR A 26 11.63 -1.38 -0.48
CA TYR A 26 12.05 -0.89 0.83
C TYR A 26 12.59 0.55 0.77
N GLN A 27 13.29 0.93 -0.29
CA GLN A 27 13.79 2.29 -0.44
C GLN A 27 12.66 3.31 -0.52
N ILE A 28 11.59 3.00 -1.26
CA ILE A 28 10.43 3.88 -1.35
C ILE A 28 9.77 4.02 0.02
N ARG A 29 9.58 2.92 0.72
CA ARG A 29 9.00 2.95 2.06
C ARG A 29 9.84 3.79 3.01
N HIS A 30 11.16 3.62 2.97
CA HIS A 30 12.06 4.40 3.82
C HIS A 30 11.95 5.88 3.52
N GLN A 31 11.95 6.24 2.25
CA GLN A 31 11.83 7.64 1.84
C GLN A 31 10.56 8.28 2.39
N ILE A 32 9.45 7.56 2.36
CA ILE A 32 8.15 8.11 2.75
C ILE A 32 7.92 8.01 4.25
N PHE A 33 8.10 6.83 4.83
CA PHE A 33 7.69 6.59 6.22
C PHE A 33 8.74 7.02 7.23
N VAL A 34 10.02 6.98 6.87
CA VAL A 34 11.09 7.40 7.76
C VAL A 34 11.48 8.85 7.50
N ARG A 35 11.78 9.20 6.26
CA ARG A 35 12.30 10.53 5.94
C ARG A 35 11.23 11.60 5.81
N GLU A 36 10.18 11.35 5.04
CA GLU A 36 9.17 12.37 4.81
C GLU A 36 8.19 12.49 5.97
N GLN A 37 7.57 11.39 6.36
CA GLN A 37 6.52 11.41 7.38
C GLN A 37 7.03 11.27 8.79
N GLN A 38 8.26 10.76 8.96
CA GLN A 38 8.86 10.54 10.27
C GLN A 38 7.98 9.71 11.21
N LEU A 39 7.25 8.75 10.64
CA LEU A 39 6.46 7.81 11.41
C LEU A 39 7.33 6.78 12.12
N PHE A 40 8.48 6.47 11.54
CA PHE A 40 9.45 5.52 12.09
C PHE A 40 10.81 6.20 12.16
N VAL A 41 11.62 5.84 13.16
CA VAL A 41 12.88 6.55 13.42
C VAL A 41 13.99 6.13 12.46
N GLU A 42 14.28 4.83 12.37
CA GLU A 42 15.38 4.35 11.54
C GLU A 42 14.90 3.51 10.37
N SER A 43 13.84 2.74 10.58
CA SER A 43 13.32 1.82 9.59
C SER A 43 11.84 1.59 9.82
N ASP A 44 11.10 1.38 8.76
CA ASP A 44 9.71 0.97 8.84
C ASP A 44 9.54 -0.55 8.70
N VAL A 45 10.64 -1.28 8.58
CA VAL A 45 10.62 -2.74 8.47
C VAL A 45 10.20 -3.35 9.80
N ASP A 46 9.31 -4.33 9.76
CA ASP A 46 8.82 -5.00 10.94
C ASP A 46 8.77 -6.52 10.72
N ALA A 47 8.25 -7.25 11.71
CA ALA A 47 8.22 -8.71 11.65
C ALA A 47 7.35 -9.24 10.51
N HIS A 48 6.36 -8.47 10.07
CA HIS A 48 5.52 -8.91 8.96
C HIS A 48 6.31 -9.03 7.65
N ASP A 49 7.36 -8.24 7.48
CA ASP A 49 8.18 -8.29 6.28
C ASP A 49 8.92 -9.61 6.11
N ALA A 50 9.12 -10.35 7.19
CA ALA A 50 9.82 -11.64 7.16
C ALA A 50 8.87 -12.84 7.03
N ARG A 51 7.57 -12.62 7.00
CA ARG A 51 6.60 -13.72 6.88
C ARG A 51 6.64 -14.33 5.50
N GLU A 52 6.39 -15.63 5.42
CA GLU A 52 6.31 -16.32 4.13
C GLU A 52 5.09 -15.90 3.33
N ASP A 53 4.03 -15.47 4.01
CA ASP A 53 2.76 -15.10 3.37
C ASP A 53 2.60 -13.61 3.16
N VAL A 54 3.62 -12.79 3.42
CA VAL A 54 3.57 -11.36 3.12
C VAL A 54 3.76 -11.14 1.62
N LEU A 55 3.02 -10.19 1.08
CA LEU A 55 3.14 -9.80 -0.31
C LEU A 55 3.60 -8.35 -0.40
N HIS A 56 4.69 -8.14 -1.10
CA HIS A 56 5.24 -6.81 -1.37
C HIS A 56 4.92 -6.42 -2.80
N VAL A 57 4.34 -5.25 -2.97
CA VAL A 57 3.89 -4.74 -4.28
C VAL A 57 4.69 -3.51 -4.65
N LEU A 58 5.11 -3.44 -5.90
CA LEU A 58 5.65 -2.23 -6.49
C LEU A 58 4.67 -1.63 -7.48
N GLY A 59 4.52 -0.31 -7.39
CA GLY A 59 3.85 0.46 -8.41
C GLY A 59 4.87 1.16 -9.29
N TRP A 60 4.61 1.20 -10.56
CA TRP A 60 5.52 1.74 -11.57
C TRP A 60 4.85 2.88 -12.31
N CYS A 61 5.64 3.89 -12.62
CA CYS A 61 5.17 5.02 -13.42
C CYS A 61 6.17 5.23 -14.54
N GLY A 62 5.75 4.94 -15.78
CA GLY A 62 6.64 5.07 -16.94
C GLY A 62 7.88 4.19 -16.84
N GLY A 63 7.77 3.01 -16.24
CA GLY A 63 8.89 2.10 -16.07
C GLY A 63 9.78 2.38 -14.86
N VAL A 64 9.41 3.36 -14.03
CA VAL A 64 10.19 3.74 -12.84
C VAL A 64 9.45 3.29 -11.60
N PRO A 65 10.11 2.59 -10.65
CA PRO A 65 9.48 2.27 -9.37
C PRO A 65 9.08 3.55 -8.65
N ALA A 66 7.82 3.67 -8.30
CA ALA A 66 7.26 4.94 -7.83
C ALA A 66 6.39 4.80 -6.59
N GLY A 67 5.97 3.60 -6.23
CA GLY A 67 5.12 3.42 -5.08
C GLY A 67 5.10 1.98 -4.57
N THR A 68 4.51 1.80 -3.40
CA THR A 68 4.44 0.50 -2.73
C THR A 68 3.09 0.29 -2.07
N VAL A 69 2.78 -0.96 -1.83
CA VAL A 69 1.79 -1.39 -0.83
C VAL A 69 2.21 -2.78 -0.36
N ARG A 70 1.88 -3.10 0.89
CA ARG A 70 2.15 -4.41 1.47
C ARG A 70 0.83 -5.01 1.94
N LEU A 71 0.68 -6.32 1.81
CA LEU A 71 -0.51 -7.00 2.31
C LEU A 71 -0.15 -8.38 2.84
N TYR A 72 -0.93 -8.84 3.81
CA TYR A 72 -0.73 -10.15 4.42
C TYR A 72 -2.01 -10.61 5.12
N PRO A 73 -2.23 -11.94 5.22
CA PRO A 73 -3.41 -12.44 5.93
C PRO A 73 -3.28 -12.24 7.43
N LEU A 74 -4.41 -11.99 8.08
CA LEU A 74 -4.47 -11.77 9.54
C LEU A 74 -4.82 -13.06 10.29
N ASP A 75 -5.38 -14.05 9.61
CA ASP A 75 -5.77 -15.31 10.23
C ASP A 75 -5.29 -16.50 9.40
N ALA A 76 -5.26 -17.66 10.02
CA ALA A 76 -4.77 -18.87 9.39
C ALA A 76 -5.64 -19.32 8.21
N GLY A 77 -6.93 -18.96 8.23
CA GLY A 77 -7.84 -19.29 7.13
C GLY A 77 -7.70 -18.39 5.92
N GLY A 78 -6.97 -17.27 6.06
CA GLY A 78 -6.78 -16.34 4.96
C GLY A 78 -8.01 -15.57 4.58
N GLY A 79 -8.98 -15.43 5.48
CA GLY A 79 -10.21 -14.67 5.21
C GLY A 79 -10.02 -13.18 5.41
N SER A 80 -9.37 -12.79 6.49
CA SER A 80 -9.09 -11.38 6.81
C SER A 80 -7.67 -11.04 6.42
N TRP A 81 -7.50 -9.93 5.73
CA TRP A 81 -6.19 -9.43 5.28
C TRP A 81 -5.95 -8.04 5.82
N GLN A 82 -4.71 -7.66 5.95
CA GLN A 82 -4.33 -6.28 6.21
C GLN A 82 -3.53 -5.73 5.03
N GLY A 83 -3.87 -4.50 4.64
CA GLY A 83 -3.04 -3.73 3.72
C GLY A 83 -2.40 -2.59 4.48
N ASP A 84 -1.13 -2.34 4.22
CA ASP A 84 -0.42 -1.21 4.82
C ASP A 84 0.76 -0.80 3.94
N ARG A 85 1.56 0.12 4.44
CA ARG A 85 2.75 0.61 3.72
C ARG A 85 2.42 1.13 2.32
N LEU A 86 1.25 1.76 2.17
CA LEU A 86 0.92 2.46 0.94
C LEU A 86 1.76 3.74 0.86
N ALA A 87 2.58 3.83 -0.16
CA ALA A 87 3.46 4.97 -0.33
C ALA A 87 3.61 5.29 -1.82
N VAL A 88 3.64 6.57 -2.14
CA VAL A 88 3.92 7.04 -3.50
C VAL A 88 4.97 8.14 -3.38
N LEU A 89 6.03 8.03 -4.15
CA LEU A 89 7.07 9.06 -4.17
C LEU A 89 6.47 10.41 -4.55
N PRO A 90 6.91 11.52 -3.92
CA PRO A 90 6.30 12.84 -4.15
C PRO A 90 6.22 13.23 -5.62
N GLU A 91 7.26 12.94 -6.38
CA GLU A 91 7.31 13.32 -7.80
C GLU A 91 6.29 12.59 -8.67
N PHE A 92 5.68 11.51 -8.14
CA PHE A 92 4.71 10.73 -8.91
C PHE A 92 3.29 10.79 -8.32
N ARG A 93 3.06 11.61 -7.29
CA ARG A 93 1.74 11.69 -6.66
C ARG A 93 0.66 12.20 -7.60
N ALA A 94 1.02 13.16 -8.43
CA ALA A 94 0.06 13.72 -9.40
C ALA A 94 -0.36 12.70 -10.46
N ALA A 95 0.41 11.63 -10.64
CA ALA A 95 0.09 10.59 -11.61
C ALA A 95 -1.06 9.68 -11.18
N GLY A 96 -1.44 9.71 -9.89
CA GLY A 96 -2.58 8.93 -9.40
C GLY A 96 -2.28 7.47 -9.14
N LEU A 97 -1.04 7.14 -8.79
CA LEU A 97 -0.63 5.75 -8.57
C LEU A 97 -1.25 5.12 -7.31
N GLY A 98 -1.65 5.92 -6.34
CA GLY A 98 -2.18 5.39 -5.08
C GLY A 98 -3.41 4.50 -5.26
N ALA A 99 -4.37 4.92 -6.07
CA ALA A 99 -5.59 4.14 -6.29
C ALA A 99 -5.31 2.79 -6.96
N PRO A 100 -4.51 2.70 -8.03
CA PRO A 100 -4.12 1.40 -8.59
C PRO A 100 -3.43 0.49 -7.60
N LEU A 101 -2.57 1.03 -6.72
CA LEU A 101 -1.90 0.22 -5.70
C LEU A 101 -2.91 -0.40 -4.73
N VAL A 102 -3.85 0.39 -4.24
CA VAL A 102 -4.89 -0.11 -3.33
C VAL A 102 -5.75 -1.15 -4.03
N ARG A 103 -6.18 -0.88 -5.26
CA ARG A 103 -7.00 -1.83 -6.03
C ARG A 103 -6.26 -3.14 -6.29
N PHE A 104 -4.97 -3.06 -6.57
CA PHE A 104 -4.15 -4.24 -6.79
C PHE A 104 -4.09 -5.12 -5.54
N ALA A 105 -3.90 -4.49 -4.37
CA ALA A 105 -3.87 -5.22 -3.11
C ALA A 105 -5.20 -5.90 -2.84
N VAL A 106 -6.30 -5.19 -3.03
CA VAL A 106 -7.66 -5.72 -2.82
C VAL A 106 -7.93 -6.89 -3.75
N ALA A 107 -7.63 -6.73 -5.03
CA ALA A 107 -7.84 -7.80 -6.01
C ALA A 107 -6.97 -9.02 -5.73
N THR A 108 -5.74 -8.80 -5.32
CA THR A 108 -4.80 -9.89 -5.02
C THR A 108 -5.27 -10.71 -3.83
N ALA A 109 -5.64 -10.05 -2.73
CA ALA A 109 -6.14 -10.75 -1.55
C ALA A 109 -7.43 -11.53 -1.87
N GLY A 110 -8.32 -10.95 -2.68
CA GLY A 110 -9.54 -11.64 -3.09
C GLY A 110 -9.26 -12.90 -3.89
N ARG A 111 -8.31 -12.83 -4.84
CA ARG A 111 -7.92 -14.00 -5.62
C ARG A 111 -7.31 -15.11 -4.77
N LEU A 112 -6.72 -14.75 -3.63
CA LEU A 112 -6.11 -15.71 -2.72
C LEU A 112 -7.09 -16.23 -1.66
N GLY A 113 -8.37 -15.93 -1.82
CA GLY A 113 -9.41 -16.44 -0.94
C GLY A 113 -9.82 -15.51 0.17
N GLY A 114 -9.27 -14.31 0.23
CA GLY A 114 -9.65 -13.33 1.23
C GLY A 114 -11.08 -12.84 1.05
N THR A 115 -11.74 -12.52 2.16
CA THR A 115 -13.11 -12.00 2.16
C THR A 115 -13.19 -10.54 2.60
N SER A 116 -12.21 -10.07 3.37
CA SER A 116 -12.16 -8.67 3.81
C SER A 116 -10.74 -8.21 3.98
N MET A 117 -10.54 -6.91 3.86
CA MET A 117 -9.24 -6.28 4.13
C MET A 117 -9.43 -5.11 5.08
N LEU A 118 -8.49 -4.98 6.00
CA LEU A 118 -8.42 -3.89 6.96
C LEU A 118 -7.22 -3.01 6.64
N ALA A 119 -7.31 -1.73 6.98
CA ALA A 119 -6.18 -0.82 6.88
C ALA A 119 -6.31 0.25 7.96
N HIS A 120 -5.17 0.61 8.56
CA HIS A 120 -5.09 1.78 9.44
C HIS A 120 -4.74 2.98 8.57
N VAL A 121 -5.69 3.89 8.41
CA VAL A 121 -5.63 4.98 7.45
C VAL A 121 -5.42 6.30 8.18
N GLN A 122 -4.44 7.09 7.76
CA GLN A 122 -4.28 8.43 8.32
C GLN A 122 -5.55 9.23 8.05
N VAL A 123 -5.97 10.03 9.04
CA VAL A 123 -7.25 10.76 8.97
C VAL A 123 -7.37 11.58 7.68
N ALA A 124 -6.28 12.18 7.23
CA ALA A 124 -6.29 12.99 6.01
C ALA A 124 -6.61 12.19 4.75
N ASN A 125 -6.49 10.86 4.79
CA ASN A 125 -6.71 10.00 3.65
C ASN A 125 -8.06 9.30 3.66
N GLU A 126 -8.92 9.60 4.62
CA GLU A 126 -10.22 8.94 4.73
C GLU A 126 -11.03 9.07 3.44
N ARG A 127 -11.09 10.26 2.87
CA ARG A 127 -11.88 10.51 1.67
C ARG A 127 -11.36 9.71 0.48
N PHE A 128 -10.05 9.60 0.35
CA PHE A 128 -9.43 8.81 -0.69
C PHE A 128 -9.88 7.35 -0.62
N PHE A 129 -9.83 6.75 0.56
CA PHE A 129 -10.23 5.36 0.74
C PHE A 129 -11.74 5.17 0.57
N THR A 130 -12.53 6.12 1.07
CA THR A 130 -13.99 6.06 0.90
C THR A 130 -14.37 6.02 -0.58
N ARG A 131 -13.70 6.80 -1.41
CA ARG A 131 -13.94 6.79 -2.86
C ARG A 131 -13.61 5.44 -3.50
N LEU A 132 -12.72 4.68 -2.89
CA LEU A 132 -12.34 3.35 -3.38
C LEU A 132 -13.23 2.24 -2.82
N GLY A 133 -14.27 2.59 -2.08
CA GLY A 133 -15.22 1.62 -1.56
C GLY A 133 -14.96 1.15 -0.14
N TRP A 134 -13.99 1.74 0.54
CA TRP A 134 -13.69 1.40 1.93
C TRP A 134 -14.65 2.11 2.88
N ALA A 135 -14.95 1.46 4.00
CA ALA A 135 -15.82 2.01 5.04
C ALA A 135 -15.06 2.12 6.36
N ARG A 136 -15.33 3.21 7.06
CA ARG A 136 -14.75 3.46 8.36
C ARG A 136 -15.36 2.53 9.41
N GLN A 137 -14.54 2.03 10.32
CA GLN A 137 -14.98 1.25 11.47
C GLN A 137 -14.52 1.95 12.74
N GLY A 138 -15.49 2.46 13.52
CA GLY A 138 -15.20 3.06 14.80
C GLY A 138 -14.64 4.46 14.71
N ASP A 139 -14.06 4.89 15.83
CA ASP A 139 -13.54 6.24 15.99
C ASP A 139 -12.05 6.33 15.65
N VAL A 140 -11.56 7.57 15.62
CA VAL A 140 -10.14 7.82 15.46
C VAL A 140 -9.38 7.18 16.60
N GLU A 141 -8.28 6.51 16.28
CA GLU A 141 -7.40 5.91 17.28
C GLU A 141 -5.95 6.26 16.98
N VAL A 142 -5.09 6.10 17.97
CA VAL A 142 -3.67 6.36 17.80
C VAL A 142 -2.99 5.08 17.32
N TYR A 143 -2.30 5.17 16.17
CA TYR A 143 -1.57 4.07 15.58
C TYR A 143 -0.21 4.59 15.13
N VAL A 144 0.86 3.97 15.60
CA VAL A 144 2.24 4.44 15.35
C VAL A 144 2.39 5.93 15.72
N GLY A 145 1.80 6.31 16.86
CA GLY A 145 1.90 7.68 17.38
C GLY A 145 1.11 8.74 16.64
N ARG A 146 0.27 8.36 15.67
CA ARG A 146 -0.51 9.30 14.85
C ARG A 146 -1.98 8.94 14.86
N PRO A 147 -2.88 9.94 14.70
CA PRO A 147 -4.31 9.63 14.57
C PRO A 147 -4.59 8.85 13.29
N HIS A 148 -5.27 7.74 13.42
CA HIS A 148 -5.64 6.88 12.30
C HIS A 148 -7.08 6.42 12.45
N LEU A 149 -7.65 5.99 11.32
CA LEU A 149 -8.96 5.36 11.25
C LEU A 149 -8.76 3.92 10.81
N LEU A 150 -9.47 3.00 11.46
CA LEU A 150 -9.56 1.65 10.93
C LEU A 150 -10.60 1.65 9.82
N MET A 151 -10.21 1.24 8.63
CA MET A 151 -11.12 1.12 7.49
C MET A 151 -11.10 -0.29 6.95
N THR A 152 -12.20 -0.69 6.33
CA THR A 152 -12.36 -2.06 5.83
C THR A 152 -13.07 -2.06 4.49
N ILE A 153 -12.80 -3.10 3.71
CA ILE A 153 -13.46 -3.32 2.43
C ILE A 153 -13.74 -4.82 2.26
N ALA A 154 -14.90 -5.16 1.71
CA ALA A 154 -15.19 -6.53 1.31
C ALA A 154 -14.39 -6.84 0.04
N LEU A 155 -13.79 -8.02 0.00
CA LEU A 155 -12.96 -8.40 -1.13
C LEU A 155 -13.80 -9.05 -2.22
N PRO A 156 -13.46 -8.83 -3.50
CA PRO A 156 -14.16 -9.47 -4.59
C PRO A 156 -13.93 -10.99 -4.58
N THR A 157 -14.94 -11.75 -4.95
CA THR A 157 -14.86 -13.21 -5.02
C THR A 157 -14.52 -13.68 -6.42
#